data_e4180600338d877147a341e012a87e59
#
_entry.id   e4180600338d877147a341e012a87e59
#
_cell.length_a   1.000
_cell.length_b   1.000
_cell.length_c   1.000
_cell.angle_alpha   90.00
_cell.angle_beta   90.00
_cell.angle_gamma   90.00
#
_symmetry.space_group_name_H-M   'P 1'
#
loop_
_entity.id
_entity.type
_entity.pdbx_description
1 polymer ?
#
loop_
_entity_poly.entity_id
_entity_poly.type
_entity_poly.pdbx_seq_one_letter_code
_entity_poly.pdbx_strand_id
1 'polypeptide(L)'
;VVYVEVTVTQQYQMTDPFFRFFFGDEGPQTREQQGSGSGVIIRPDGYIVTNNHVVANATKVQVTLNNNKVYDAKVIGTDPATDVALIKIDAQGLPTLPFGDSDQLRLGEWVLAVGSPLGYQLRSTITAGIVSAKGRSMAHDPRERNNGGIQIESFIQTDAAVNPGNSGGALVNKTGELVGINTAIVSQTGAYSGYSFAVPVNIVKKVVGDLIDFGSVKRAILGIAMSDLNEGLAKDLKYDSVDDMLKKLKLSSPEGVYIREVAKGSSADKAGMKEGDVI
;
A
#
# COMPACT_ATOMS: atom_id res chain seq x y z
N VAL A 1 6.95 -11.51 12.11
CA VAL A 1 5.96 -10.43 12.23
C VAL A 1 5.86 -10.00 13.68
N VAL A 2 5.69 -8.73 13.94
CA VAL A 2 5.62 -8.13 15.28
C VAL A 2 4.31 -7.36 15.45
N TYR A 3 3.92 -7.16 16.72
CA TYR A 3 2.80 -6.28 17.06
C TYR A 3 3.30 -4.84 17.20
N VAL A 4 2.59 -3.90 16.58
CA VAL A 4 2.88 -2.47 16.63
C VAL A 4 1.73 -1.78 17.35
N GLU A 5 2.05 -1.03 18.40
CA GLU A 5 1.13 -0.20 19.16
C GLU A 5 1.51 1.27 19.00
N VAL A 6 0.53 2.11 18.80
CA VAL A 6 0.74 3.54 18.63
C VAL A 6 -0.13 4.34 19.57
N THR A 7 0.40 5.44 20.08
CA THR A 7 -0.35 6.45 20.81
C THR A 7 -0.44 7.71 19.98
N VAL A 8 -1.64 8.24 19.82
CA VAL A 8 -1.88 9.51 19.11
C VAL A 8 -2.45 10.51 20.11
N THR A 9 -1.77 11.63 20.28
CA THR A 9 -2.19 12.72 21.15
C THR A 9 -2.55 13.91 20.27
N GLN A 10 -3.82 14.04 19.85
CA GLN A 10 -4.27 15.25 19.13
C GLN A 10 -5.76 15.55 19.29
N GLN A 11 -6.05 16.89 19.28
CA GLN A 11 -7.37 17.44 18.98
C GLN A 11 -7.57 17.47 17.47
N TYR A 12 -8.26 16.48 16.89
CA TYR A 12 -8.66 16.54 15.47
C TYR A 12 -10.04 15.95 15.27
N GLN A 13 -10.87 16.64 14.46
CA GLN A 13 -11.99 16.01 13.78
C GLN A 13 -11.42 15.10 12.70
N MET A 14 -11.44 13.80 12.93
CA MET A 14 -10.99 12.81 11.96
C MET A 14 -12.03 12.70 10.85
N THR A 15 -11.72 13.26 9.69
CA THR A 15 -12.54 13.14 8.47
C THR A 15 -12.12 11.97 7.58
N ASP A 16 -10.96 11.33 7.84
CA ASP A 16 -10.47 10.21 7.05
C ASP A 16 -11.21 8.92 7.43
N PRO A 17 -11.98 8.30 6.49
CA PRO A 17 -12.73 7.06 6.73
C PRO A 17 -11.83 5.91 7.19
N PHE A 18 -10.58 5.85 6.71
CA PHE A 18 -9.62 4.81 7.05
C PHE A 18 -9.16 4.92 8.52
N PHE A 19 -8.99 6.16 8.99
CA PHE A 19 -8.60 6.42 10.38
C PHE A 19 -9.74 6.12 11.35
N ARG A 20 -11.00 6.45 10.99
CA ARG A 20 -12.20 6.11 11.77
C ARG A 20 -12.38 4.60 11.94
N PHE A 21 -12.00 3.83 10.93
CA PHE A 21 -12.03 2.37 10.97
C PHE A 21 -11.09 1.76 12.01
N PHE A 22 -9.89 2.35 12.21
CA PHE A 22 -8.90 1.86 13.18
C PHE A 22 -9.11 2.37 14.61
N PHE A 23 -9.64 3.59 14.77
CA PHE A 23 -9.68 4.29 16.06
C PHE A 23 -11.09 4.52 16.59
N GLY A 24 -12.12 4.18 15.82
CA GLY A 24 -13.53 4.38 16.21
C GLY A 24 -14.04 5.83 16.01
N ASP A 25 -15.35 6.01 16.18
CA ASP A 25 -16.09 7.26 15.92
C ASP A 25 -16.37 8.01 17.23
N GLU A 26 -15.34 8.35 18.01
CA GLU A 26 -15.51 9.15 19.23
C GLU A 26 -15.25 10.65 18.95
N GLY A 27 -16.20 11.49 19.40
CA GLY A 27 -16.21 12.94 19.18
C GLY A 27 -15.05 13.71 19.86
N PRO A 28 -14.99 15.05 19.74
CA PRO A 28 -13.81 15.86 20.06
C PRO A 28 -13.55 15.89 21.57
N GLN A 29 -12.65 15.05 22.03
CA GLN A 29 -12.05 15.14 23.37
C GLN A 29 -10.55 14.94 23.27
N THR A 30 -9.80 15.77 24.01
CA THR A 30 -8.36 15.61 24.19
C THR A 30 -8.11 14.30 24.95
N ARG A 31 -7.95 13.19 24.23
CA ARG A 31 -7.59 11.89 24.81
C ARG A 31 -6.44 11.30 24.00
N GLU A 32 -5.54 10.63 24.71
CA GLU A 32 -4.61 9.70 24.09
C GLU A 32 -5.44 8.56 23.50
N GLN A 33 -5.39 8.40 22.18
CA GLN A 33 -6.00 7.27 21.49
C GLN A 33 -4.90 6.24 21.22
N GLN A 34 -5.20 4.99 21.52
CA GLN A 34 -4.31 3.87 21.21
C GLN A 34 -4.81 3.19 19.94
N GLY A 35 -3.89 2.98 19.01
CA GLY A 35 -4.12 2.18 17.82
C GLY A 35 -3.15 1.02 17.76
N SER A 36 -3.45 0.03 16.94
CA SER A 36 -2.57 -1.10 16.77
C SER A 36 -2.51 -1.59 15.34
N GLY A 37 -1.39 -2.20 15.00
CA GLY A 37 -1.13 -2.83 13.73
C GLY A 37 -0.06 -3.92 13.86
N SER A 38 0.49 -4.28 12.75
CA SER A 38 1.57 -5.26 12.62
C SER A 38 2.79 -4.64 11.95
N GLY A 39 3.92 -5.31 12.05
CA GLY A 39 5.14 -4.94 11.35
C GLY A 39 5.96 -6.16 10.96
N VAL A 40 6.78 -6.03 9.95
CA VAL A 40 7.68 -7.07 9.45
C VAL A 40 9.12 -6.66 9.68
N ILE A 41 9.87 -7.43 10.47
CA ILE A 41 11.30 -7.23 10.64
C ILE A 41 12.00 -7.59 9.34
N ILE A 42 12.68 -6.63 8.72
CA ILE A 42 13.37 -6.79 7.43
C ILE A 42 14.89 -6.81 7.55
N ARG A 43 15.42 -6.37 8.70
CA ARG A 43 16.87 -6.39 8.98
C ARG A 43 17.14 -6.84 10.40
N PRO A 44 18.23 -7.60 10.65
CA PRO A 44 18.57 -8.11 11.98
C PRO A 44 18.87 -7.02 13.01
N ASP A 45 19.17 -5.80 12.56
CA ASP A 45 19.48 -4.64 13.40
C ASP A 45 18.24 -3.82 13.80
N GLY A 46 17.01 -4.34 13.52
CA GLY A 46 15.76 -3.80 14.04
C GLY A 46 14.99 -2.87 13.11
N TYR A 47 15.28 -2.84 11.81
CA TYR A 47 14.39 -2.17 10.85
C TYR A 47 13.14 -3.01 10.61
N ILE A 48 12.00 -2.34 10.66
CA ILE A 48 10.66 -2.94 10.56
C ILE A 48 9.84 -2.13 9.57
N VAL A 49 9.21 -2.82 8.62
CA VAL A 49 8.22 -2.23 7.72
C VAL A 49 6.83 -2.38 8.32
N THR A 50 6.03 -1.34 8.22
CA THR A 50 4.62 -1.31 8.55
C THR A 50 3.87 -0.43 7.55
N ASN A 51 2.57 -0.19 7.72
CA ASN A 51 1.85 0.80 6.91
C ASN A 51 2.02 2.22 7.45
N ASN A 52 1.95 3.19 6.53
CA ASN A 52 1.96 4.59 6.89
C ASN A 52 0.77 4.94 7.82
N HIS A 53 -0.44 4.48 7.49
CA HIS A 53 -1.63 4.77 8.29
C HIS A 53 -1.53 4.21 9.72
N VAL A 54 -0.75 3.15 9.97
CA VAL A 54 -0.54 2.61 11.32
C VAL A 54 0.24 3.58 12.20
N VAL A 55 1.23 4.30 11.64
CA VAL A 55 2.12 5.19 12.40
C VAL A 55 1.88 6.69 12.15
N ALA A 56 0.92 7.01 11.27
CA ALA A 56 0.59 8.39 10.95
C ALA A 56 0.12 9.15 12.21
N ASN A 57 0.67 10.34 12.42
CA ASN A 57 0.37 11.20 13.57
C ASN A 57 0.65 10.56 14.95
N ALA A 58 1.36 9.42 15.01
CA ALA A 58 1.73 8.80 16.27
C ALA A 58 2.73 9.67 17.05
N THR A 59 2.41 9.95 18.30
CA THR A 59 3.33 10.61 19.25
C THR A 59 4.27 9.59 19.91
N LYS A 60 3.85 8.33 19.98
CA LYS A 60 4.64 7.21 20.46
C LYS A 60 4.35 5.96 19.64
N VAL A 61 5.41 5.23 19.29
CA VAL A 61 5.32 3.92 18.61
C VAL A 61 6.06 2.90 19.46
N GLN A 62 5.41 1.78 19.76
CA GLN A 62 6.00 0.66 20.48
C GLN A 62 5.86 -0.63 19.68
N VAL A 63 6.87 -1.47 19.76
CA VAL A 63 6.91 -2.76 19.09
C VAL A 63 7.05 -3.85 20.12
N THR A 64 6.14 -4.83 20.10
CA THR A 64 6.24 -6.03 20.91
C THR A 64 6.65 -7.21 20.03
N LEU A 65 7.79 -7.81 20.38
CA LEU A 65 8.31 -9.01 19.73
C LEU A 65 7.58 -10.27 20.21
N ASN A 66 7.74 -11.38 19.47
CA ASN A 66 7.13 -12.68 19.85
C ASN A 66 7.62 -13.24 21.20
N ASN A 67 8.78 -12.79 21.68
CA ASN A 67 9.30 -13.13 23.01
C ASN A 67 8.80 -12.20 24.12
N ASN A 68 7.75 -11.41 23.87
CA ASN A 68 7.13 -10.42 24.76
C ASN A 68 8.01 -9.23 25.15
N LYS A 69 9.18 -9.05 24.55
CA LYS A 69 9.96 -7.85 24.76
C LYS A 69 9.32 -6.68 24.02
N VAL A 70 9.20 -5.55 24.71
CA VAL A 70 8.65 -4.29 24.21
C VAL A 70 9.78 -3.31 23.98
N TYR A 71 9.77 -2.65 22.83
CA TYR A 71 10.73 -1.64 22.45
C TYR A 71 10.02 -0.37 21.99
N ASP A 72 10.53 0.79 22.39
CA ASP A 72 10.15 2.03 21.74
C ASP A 72 10.73 2.04 20.31
N ALA A 73 9.95 2.46 19.36
CA ALA A 73 10.35 2.50 17.95
C ALA A 73 10.43 3.96 17.47
N LYS A 74 11.47 4.24 16.68
CA LYS A 74 11.62 5.50 15.96
C LYS A 74 11.06 5.36 14.56
N VAL A 75 10.21 6.28 14.12
CA VAL A 75 9.79 6.38 12.72
C VAL A 75 10.97 6.94 11.92
N ILE A 76 11.51 6.16 10.99
CA ILE A 76 12.62 6.54 10.11
C ILE A 76 12.09 7.37 8.95
N GLY A 77 10.95 6.98 8.40
CA GLY A 77 10.27 7.71 7.35
C GLY A 77 8.96 7.02 6.96
N THR A 78 8.13 7.76 6.24
CA THR A 78 6.82 7.32 5.77
C THR A 78 6.63 7.69 4.32
N ASP A 79 5.81 6.91 3.64
CA ASP A 79 5.36 7.16 2.28
C ASP A 79 3.84 7.02 2.19
N PRO A 80 3.10 8.12 2.33
CA PRO A 80 1.64 8.09 2.22
C PRO A 80 1.14 7.64 0.85
N ALA A 81 1.92 7.85 -0.21
CA ALA A 81 1.49 7.50 -1.57
C ALA A 81 1.38 5.99 -1.80
N THR A 82 2.18 5.18 -1.11
CA THR A 82 2.14 3.71 -1.17
C THR A 82 1.64 3.07 0.12
N ASP A 83 1.30 3.88 1.12
CA ASP A 83 0.93 3.44 2.46
C ASP A 83 2.01 2.58 3.13
N VAL A 84 3.29 2.91 2.95
CA VAL A 84 4.44 2.22 3.56
C VAL A 84 5.13 3.12 4.57
N ALA A 85 5.54 2.55 5.70
CA ALA A 85 6.38 3.20 6.70
C ALA A 85 7.54 2.30 7.12
N LEU A 86 8.65 2.93 7.51
CA LEU A 86 9.83 2.28 8.06
C LEU A 86 10.04 2.77 9.49
N ILE A 87 10.08 1.85 10.43
CA ILE A 87 10.36 2.11 11.83
C ILE A 87 11.60 1.34 12.28
N LYS A 88 12.22 1.77 13.37
CA LYS A 88 13.47 1.20 13.90
C LYS A 88 13.38 1.01 15.40
N ILE A 89 13.70 -0.18 15.88
CA ILE A 89 13.90 -0.49 17.31
C ILE A 89 15.38 -0.70 17.60
N ASP A 90 15.79 -0.46 18.85
CA ASP A 90 17.15 -0.73 19.31
C ASP A 90 17.29 -2.19 19.76
N ALA A 91 17.47 -3.08 18.78
CA ALA A 91 17.66 -4.51 18.99
C ALA A 91 18.55 -5.09 17.89
N GLN A 92 19.25 -6.18 18.22
CA GLN A 92 20.19 -6.85 17.33
C GLN A 92 19.89 -8.35 17.24
N GLY A 93 20.33 -8.99 16.15
CA GLY A 93 20.20 -10.44 15.96
C GLY A 93 18.75 -10.90 15.78
N LEU A 94 17.87 -10.02 15.28
CA LEU A 94 16.47 -10.33 15.08
C LEU A 94 16.26 -11.24 13.86
N PRO A 95 15.31 -12.19 13.94
CA PRO A 95 14.92 -13.00 12.80
C PRO A 95 14.19 -12.13 11.77
N THR A 96 14.53 -12.30 10.49
CA THR A 96 13.96 -11.54 9.37
C THR A 96 13.22 -12.44 8.40
N LEU A 97 12.28 -11.89 7.65
CA LEU A 97 11.72 -12.53 6.47
C LEU A 97 12.56 -12.17 5.24
N PRO A 98 12.91 -13.15 4.38
CA PRO A 98 13.53 -12.85 3.09
C PRO A 98 12.51 -12.18 2.17
N PHE A 99 12.97 -11.23 1.38
CA PHE A 99 12.18 -10.61 0.34
C PHE A 99 12.03 -11.56 -0.86
N GLY A 100 10.79 -11.85 -1.25
CA GLY A 100 10.46 -12.51 -2.50
C GLY A 100 10.40 -11.53 -3.68
N ASP A 101 9.68 -11.93 -4.73
CA ASP A 101 9.43 -11.11 -5.91
C ASP A 101 7.92 -11.09 -6.21
N SER A 102 7.27 -9.94 -6.00
CA SER A 102 5.83 -9.77 -6.22
C SER A 102 5.44 -9.82 -7.70
N ASP A 103 6.38 -9.54 -8.61
CA ASP A 103 6.08 -9.55 -10.05
C ASP A 103 5.96 -10.98 -10.58
N GLN A 104 6.66 -11.93 -9.95
CA GLN A 104 6.61 -13.36 -10.27
C GLN A 104 5.38 -14.10 -9.72
N LEU A 105 4.59 -13.47 -8.83
CA LEU A 105 3.36 -14.07 -8.33
C LEU A 105 2.38 -14.35 -9.46
N ARG A 106 1.76 -15.53 -9.44
CA ARG A 106 0.72 -15.94 -10.37
C ARG A 106 -0.64 -15.97 -9.68
N LEU A 107 -1.69 -15.70 -10.44
CA LEU A 107 -3.06 -15.87 -9.95
C LEU A 107 -3.29 -17.32 -9.52
N GLY A 108 -3.98 -17.50 -8.40
CA GLY A 108 -4.23 -18.82 -7.80
C GLY A 108 -3.07 -19.37 -6.95
N GLU A 109 -1.92 -18.72 -6.87
CA GLU A 109 -0.85 -19.13 -5.96
C GLU A 109 -1.25 -18.93 -4.49
N TRP A 110 -0.91 -19.95 -3.65
CA TRP A 110 -1.15 -19.88 -2.21
C TRP A 110 -0.30 -18.80 -1.55
N VAL A 111 -0.95 -18.03 -0.69
CA VAL A 111 -0.32 -17.03 0.17
C VAL A 111 -0.84 -17.13 1.59
N LEU A 112 -0.02 -16.70 2.55
CA LEU A 112 -0.38 -16.60 3.96
C LEU A 112 -0.32 -15.14 4.37
N ALA A 113 -1.39 -14.64 4.95
CA ALA A 113 -1.39 -13.33 5.61
C ALA A 113 -1.11 -13.51 7.10
N VAL A 114 -0.09 -12.81 7.59
CA VAL A 114 0.38 -12.89 8.97
C VAL A 114 0.25 -11.52 9.62
N GLY A 115 -0.37 -11.46 10.80
CA GLY A 115 -0.56 -10.20 11.50
C GLY A 115 -1.10 -10.38 12.91
N SER A 116 -1.60 -9.29 13.48
CA SER A 116 -2.10 -9.24 14.88
C SER A 116 -3.54 -8.69 14.88
N PRO A 117 -4.51 -9.44 14.33
CA PRO A 117 -5.88 -8.96 14.22
C PRO A 117 -6.46 -8.72 15.61
N LEU A 118 -7.23 -7.63 15.76
CA LEU A 118 -7.93 -7.27 17.00
C LEU A 118 -7.01 -7.12 18.23
N GLY A 119 -5.72 -6.86 18.01
CA GLY A 119 -4.78 -6.47 19.06
C GLY A 119 -3.83 -7.56 19.55
N TYR A 120 -3.18 -7.28 20.69
CA TYR A 120 -2.07 -8.06 21.23
C TYR A 120 -2.37 -9.55 21.50
N GLN A 121 -3.60 -9.86 21.91
CA GLN A 121 -3.98 -11.25 22.28
C GLN A 121 -3.98 -12.20 21.07
N LEU A 122 -4.24 -11.69 19.88
CA LEU A 122 -4.25 -12.45 18.63
C LEU A 122 -3.03 -12.19 17.75
N ARG A 123 -1.92 -11.73 18.35
CA ARG A 123 -0.68 -11.48 17.60
C ARG A 123 -0.17 -12.75 16.92
N SER A 124 0.49 -12.56 15.78
CA SER A 124 1.03 -13.65 14.95
C SER A 124 -0.04 -14.64 14.44
N THR A 125 -1.28 -14.19 14.27
CA THR A 125 -2.32 -14.95 13.60
C THR A 125 -1.94 -15.14 12.13
N ILE A 126 -2.16 -16.34 11.61
CA ILE A 126 -1.90 -16.70 10.22
C ILE A 126 -3.23 -17.10 9.57
N THR A 127 -3.54 -16.51 8.42
CA THR A 127 -4.64 -16.89 7.56
C THR A 127 -4.11 -17.30 6.20
N ALA A 128 -4.80 -18.21 5.50
CA ALA A 128 -4.40 -18.71 4.20
C ALA A 128 -5.42 -18.32 3.13
N GLY A 129 -4.93 -18.09 1.93
CA GLY A 129 -5.71 -17.81 0.74
C GLY A 129 -4.85 -17.89 -0.51
N ILE A 130 -5.34 -17.33 -1.61
CA ILE A 130 -4.64 -17.31 -2.89
C ILE A 130 -4.44 -15.88 -3.38
N VAL A 131 -3.57 -15.69 -4.35
CA VAL A 131 -3.50 -14.46 -5.14
C VAL A 131 -4.73 -14.40 -6.05
N SER A 132 -5.70 -13.56 -5.70
CA SER A 132 -6.97 -13.41 -6.43
C SER A 132 -6.84 -12.46 -7.62
N ALA A 133 -6.02 -11.42 -7.50
CA ALA A 133 -5.70 -10.47 -8.59
C ALA A 133 -4.38 -9.75 -8.29
N LYS A 134 -3.84 -9.07 -9.32
CA LYS A 134 -2.67 -8.19 -9.23
C LYS A 134 -2.99 -6.86 -9.89
N GLY A 135 -2.25 -5.82 -9.53
CA GLY A 135 -2.41 -4.49 -10.13
C GLY A 135 -3.73 -3.80 -9.80
N ARG A 136 -4.36 -4.16 -8.67
CA ARG A 136 -5.62 -3.53 -8.27
C ARG A 136 -5.41 -2.12 -7.76
N SER A 137 -6.25 -1.21 -8.25
CA SER A 137 -6.44 0.11 -7.66
C SER A 137 -7.79 0.12 -6.93
N MET A 138 -7.79 0.66 -5.73
CA MET A 138 -9.00 0.91 -4.96
C MET A 138 -9.52 2.31 -5.23
N ALA A 139 -9.23 2.87 -6.42
CA ALA A 139 -9.56 4.24 -6.80
C ALA A 139 -10.98 4.59 -6.34
N HIS A 140 -11.04 5.27 -5.23
CA HIS A 140 -12.25 5.92 -4.73
C HIS A 140 -12.68 7.00 -5.72
N ASP A 141 -13.91 7.47 -5.59
CA ASP A 141 -14.53 8.51 -6.42
C ASP A 141 -13.49 9.53 -6.91
N PRO A 142 -13.45 9.84 -8.24
CA PRO A 142 -12.57 10.89 -8.77
C PRO A 142 -12.64 12.22 -8.02
N ARG A 143 -13.71 12.46 -7.24
CA ARG A 143 -13.88 13.62 -6.37
C ARG A 143 -13.01 13.60 -5.11
N GLU A 144 -12.57 12.42 -4.65
CA GLU A 144 -11.66 12.27 -3.50
C GLU A 144 -10.19 12.49 -3.88
N ARG A 145 -9.85 12.46 -5.17
CA ARG A 145 -8.51 12.83 -5.68
C ARG A 145 -8.15 14.31 -5.47
N ASN A 146 -9.09 15.14 -5.02
CA ASN A 146 -8.88 16.58 -4.83
C ASN A 146 -8.00 16.98 -3.63
N ASN A 147 -7.50 16.03 -2.82
CA ASN A 147 -6.54 16.34 -1.76
C ASN A 147 -5.08 16.36 -2.23
N GLY A 148 -4.82 16.39 -3.54
CA GLY A 148 -3.51 16.75 -4.11
C GLY A 148 -2.40 15.71 -3.93
N GLY A 149 -2.67 14.53 -3.38
CA GLY A 149 -1.69 13.47 -3.18
C GLY A 149 -1.65 12.47 -4.36
N ILE A 150 -0.44 12.18 -4.87
CA ILE A 150 -0.25 11.06 -5.80
C ILE A 150 -0.43 9.77 -5.01
N GLN A 151 -1.43 8.96 -5.36
CA GLN A 151 -1.61 7.60 -4.85
C GLN A 151 -0.96 6.63 -5.84
N ILE A 152 -0.14 5.73 -5.33
CA ILE A 152 0.49 4.67 -6.12
C ILE A 152 -0.12 3.35 -5.67
N GLU A 153 -1.14 2.95 -6.37
CA GLU A 153 -1.90 1.74 -6.11
C GLU A 153 -1.62 0.68 -7.17
N SER A 154 -1.12 -0.45 -6.75
CA SER A 154 -0.93 -1.64 -7.59
C SER A 154 -1.05 -2.88 -6.70
N PHE A 155 -2.14 -2.95 -5.93
CA PHE A 155 -2.27 -3.94 -4.87
C PHE A 155 -2.33 -5.39 -5.39
N ILE A 156 -1.78 -6.30 -4.57
CA ILE A 156 -2.10 -7.73 -4.64
C ILE A 156 -3.42 -7.91 -3.92
N GLN A 157 -4.41 -8.50 -4.58
CA GLN A 157 -5.67 -8.92 -3.97
C GLN A 157 -5.55 -10.39 -3.55
N THR A 158 -6.04 -10.71 -2.35
CA THR A 158 -6.12 -12.08 -1.82
C THR A 158 -7.43 -12.32 -1.07
N ASP A 159 -7.85 -13.55 -1.00
CA ASP A 159 -8.95 -14.02 -0.15
C ASP A 159 -8.46 -14.57 1.21
N ALA A 160 -7.15 -14.49 1.50
CA ALA A 160 -6.65 -14.67 2.87
C ALA A 160 -7.28 -13.62 3.79
N ALA A 161 -7.88 -14.05 4.90
CA ALA A 161 -8.62 -13.15 5.78
C ALA A 161 -7.69 -12.12 6.45
N VAL A 162 -7.91 -10.85 6.15
CA VAL A 162 -7.25 -9.70 6.79
C VAL A 162 -8.32 -8.92 7.54
N ASN A 163 -8.04 -8.56 8.79
CA ASN A 163 -8.89 -7.76 9.65
C ASN A 163 -8.09 -6.62 10.27
N PRO A 164 -8.73 -5.61 10.89
CA PRO A 164 -8.04 -4.56 11.63
C PRO A 164 -6.98 -5.11 12.58
N GLY A 165 -5.78 -4.53 12.52
CA GLY A 165 -4.59 -5.01 13.23
C GLY A 165 -3.64 -5.86 12.38
N ASN A 166 -4.09 -6.46 11.28
CA ASN A 166 -3.20 -7.14 10.31
C ASN A 166 -2.43 -6.15 9.42
N SER A 167 -2.87 -4.89 9.34
CA SER A 167 -2.18 -3.83 8.59
C SER A 167 -0.72 -3.71 9.01
N GLY A 168 0.19 -3.65 8.04
CA GLY A 168 1.63 -3.68 8.25
C GLY A 168 2.22 -5.09 8.42
N GLY A 169 1.39 -6.12 8.51
CA GLY A 169 1.80 -7.52 8.58
C GLY A 169 2.25 -8.07 7.23
N ALA A 170 2.77 -9.29 7.25
CA ALA A 170 3.33 -9.94 6.06
C ALA A 170 2.25 -10.65 5.23
N LEU A 171 2.35 -10.52 3.91
CA LEU A 171 1.84 -11.50 2.97
C LEU A 171 3.04 -12.30 2.46
N VAL A 172 3.03 -13.62 2.67
CA VAL A 172 4.13 -14.51 2.30
C VAL A 172 3.67 -15.58 1.32
N ASN A 173 4.58 -15.99 0.44
CA ASN A 173 4.35 -17.10 -0.49
C ASN A 173 4.58 -18.46 0.20
N LYS A 174 4.38 -19.56 -0.55
CA LYS A 174 4.56 -20.94 -0.07
C LYS A 174 6.00 -21.28 0.35
N THR A 175 6.99 -20.51 -0.08
CA THR A 175 8.40 -20.67 0.29
C THR A 175 8.80 -19.83 1.52
N GLY A 176 7.85 -19.09 2.10
CA GLY A 176 8.07 -18.26 3.28
C GLY A 176 8.72 -16.91 2.98
N GLU A 177 8.73 -16.48 1.72
CA GLU A 177 9.26 -15.18 1.32
C GLU A 177 8.17 -14.10 1.39
N LEU A 178 8.56 -12.91 1.81
CA LEU A 178 7.70 -11.74 1.85
C LEU A 178 7.36 -11.30 0.42
N VAL A 179 6.09 -11.31 0.04
CA VAL A 179 5.60 -10.90 -1.27
C VAL A 179 4.72 -9.66 -1.22
N GLY A 180 4.28 -9.26 -0.02
CA GLY A 180 3.52 -8.03 0.17
C GLY A 180 3.40 -7.64 1.64
N ILE A 181 2.93 -6.41 1.88
CA ILE A 181 2.55 -5.89 3.19
C ILE A 181 1.04 -5.72 3.21
N ASN A 182 0.35 -6.43 4.11
CA ASN A 182 -1.10 -6.32 4.26
C ASN A 182 -1.47 -4.87 4.60
N THR A 183 -2.45 -4.30 3.91
CA THR A 183 -2.78 -2.88 4.09
C THR A 183 -4.27 -2.62 4.31
N ALA A 184 -5.14 -3.16 3.49
CA ALA A 184 -6.54 -2.78 3.47
C ALA A 184 -7.48 -3.95 3.20
N ILE A 185 -8.76 -3.71 3.47
CA ILE A 185 -9.88 -4.56 3.04
C ILE A 185 -10.92 -3.68 2.35
N VAL A 186 -11.61 -4.22 1.34
CA VAL A 186 -12.86 -3.63 0.86
C VAL A 186 -13.99 -4.23 1.67
N SER A 187 -14.65 -3.41 2.49
CA SER A 187 -15.74 -3.87 3.35
C SER A 187 -16.69 -2.72 3.66
N GLN A 188 -17.99 -3.00 3.65
CA GLN A 188 -19.02 -2.05 4.09
C GLN A 188 -19.14 -2.01 5.62
N THR A 189 -18.70 -3.05 6.31
CA THR A 189 -18.87 -3.22 7.76
C THR A 189 -17.56 -3.07 8.53
N GLY A 190 -16.43 -2.86 7.83
CA GLY A 190 -15.11 -2.85 8.45
C GLY A 190 -14.54 -4.22 8.80
N ALA A 191 -15.27 -5.31 8.54
CA ALA A 191 -14.79 -6.68 8.74
C ALA A 191 -14.47 -7.34 7.38
N TYR A 192 -13.63 -8.37 7.40
CA TYR A 192 -13.30 -9.16 6.21
C TYR A 192 -14.55 -9.66 5.48
N SER A 193 -14.58 -9.46 4.17
CA SER A 193 -15.68 -9.83 3.28
C SER A 193 -15.22 -10.59 2.02
N GLY A 194 -14.05 -11.20 2.04
CA GLY A 194 -13.47 -11.91 0.90
C GLY A 194 -12.50 -11.11 0.05
N TYR A 195 -12.24 -9.84 0.38
CA TYR A 195 -11.38 -8.94 -0.40
C TYR A 195 -10.36 -8.28 0.52
N SER A 196 -9.13 -8.78 0.46
CA SER A 196 -7.98 -8.24 1.17
C SER A 196 -6.93 -7.76 0.17
N PHE A 197 -6.15 -6.75 0.57
CA PHE A 197 -5.16 -6.12 -0.27
C PHE A 197 -3.82 -6.00 0.44
N ALA A 198 -2.75 -6.15 -0.34
CA ALA A 198 -1.38 -5.97 0.14
C ALA A 198 -0.57 -5.12 -0.84
N VAL A 199 0.29 -4.27 -0.30
CA VAL A 199 1.29 -3.52 -1.08
C VAL A 199 2.34 -4.50 -1.59
N PRO A 200 2.61 -4.58 -2.92
CA PRO A 200 3.60 -5.50 -3.48
C PRO A 200 4.99 -5.27 -2.91
N VAL A 201 5.71 -6.36 -2.63
CA VAL A 201 7.03 -6.27 -2.00
C VAL A 201 8.06 -5.52 -2.85
N ASN A 202 7.95 -5.53 -4.19
CA ASN A 202 8.87 -4.78 -5.05
C ASN A 202 8.71 -3.27 -4.88
N ILE A 203 7.48 -2.78 -4.63
CA ILE A 203 7.24 -1.38 -4.21
C ILE A 203 7.84 -1.13 -2.82
N VAL A 204 7.61 -2.04 -1.87
CA VAL A 204 8.16 -1.93 -0.51
C VAL A 204 9.68 -1.85 -0.51
N LYS A 205 10.37 -2.71 -1.29
CA LYS A 205 11.84 -2.68 -1.43
C LYS A 205 12.36 -1.31 -1.86
N LYS A 206 11.71 -0.73 -2.88
CA LYS A 206 12.08 0.60 -3.40
C LYS A 206 11.89 1.68 -2.34
N VAL A 207 10.72 1.71 -1.71
CA VAL A 207 10.38 2.70 -0.66
C VAL A 207 11.35 2.59 0.52
N VAL A 208 11.57 1.38 1.03
CA VAL A 208 12.47 1.13 2.17
C VAL A 208 13.90 1.51 1.84
N GLY A 209 14.40 1.15 0.65
CA GLY A 209 15.73 1.56 0.19
C GLY A 209 15.90 3.09 0.22
N ASP A 210 14.96 3.80 -0.38
CA ASP A 210 15.00 5.27 -0.40
C ASP A 210 14.90 5.89 1.00
N LEU A 211 14.05 5.35 1.88
CA LEU A 211 13.91 5.84 3.24
C LEU A 211 15.18 5.63 4.08
N ILE A 212 15.90 4.54 3.87
CA ILE A 212 17.19 4.28 4.53
C ILE A 212 18.28 5.21 3.99
N ASP A 213 18.38 5.35 2.66
CA ASP A 213 19.48 6.05 2.02
C ASP A 213 19.31 7.57 2.03
N PHE A 214 18.07 8.06 1.91
CA PHE A 214 17.79 9.49 1.71
C PHE A 214 16.83 10.09 2.75
N GLY A 215 16.21 9.27 3.61
CA GLY A 215 15.15 9.72 4.53
C GLY A 215 13.83 10.11 3.86
N SER A 216 13.74 10.01 2.53
CA SER A 216 12.55 10.35 1.75
C SER A 216 12.51 9.57 0.44
N VAL A 217 11.31 9.22 -0.02
CA VAL A 217 11.15 8.46 -1.27
C VAL A 217 11.44 9.33 -2.50
N LYS A 218 12.28 8.86 -3.37
CA LYS A 218 12.63 9.52 -4.64
C LYS A 218 11.77 8.95 -5.77
N ARG A 219 11.00 9.81 -6.43
CA ARG A 219 10.14 9.45 -7.57
C ARG A 219 10.50 10.24 -8.79
N ALA A 220 10.56 9.55 -9.92
CA ALA A 220 10.60 10.20 -11.22
C ALA A 220 9.17 10.53 -11.65
N ILE A 221 8.99 11.70 -12.24
CA ILE A 221 7.72 12.15 -12.81
C ILE A 221 7.92 12.31 -14.32
N LEU A 222 7.11 11.61 -15.11
CA LEU A 222 7.13 11.76 -16.57
C LEU A 222 6.56 13.11 -17.01
N GLY A 223 5.52 13.57 -16.31
CA GLY A 223 4.81 14.81 -16.69
C GLY A 223 3.85 14.58 -17.84
N ILE A 224 3.05 13.53 -17.78
CA ILE A 224 1.99 13.21 -18.75
C ILE A 224 0.64 13.10 -18.03
N ALA A 225 -0.44 13.42 -18.74
CA ALA A 225 -1.78 12.96 -18.42
C ALA A 225 -2.12 11.79 -19.33
N MET A 226 -2.66 10.71 -18.77
CA MET A 226 -2.91 9.47 -19.51
C MET A 226 -4.29 8.90 -19.22
N SER A 227 -4.77 8.04 -20.11
CA SER A 227 -6.01 7.27 -19.93
C SER A 227 -5.86 5.87 -20.49
N ASP A 228 -6.55 4.92 -19.87
CA ASP A 228 -6.64 3.56 -20.40
C ASP A 228 -7.37 3.55 -21.74
N LEU A 229 -7.02 2.60 -22.62
CA LEU A 229 -7.68 2.37 -23.89
C LEU A 229 -9.03 1.66 -23.66
N ASN A 230 -10.09 2.44 -23.39
CA ASN A 230 -11.42 1.92 -23.04
C ASN A 230 -12.54 2.71 -23.76
N GLU A 231 -13.80 2.29 -23.55
CA GLU A 231 -14.99 2.94 -24.16
C GLU A 231 -15.13 4.42 -23.75
N GLY A 232 -14.67 4.80 -22.55
CA GLY A 232 -14.66 6.19 -22.10
C GLY A 232 -13.74 7.04 -22.96
N LEU A 233 -12.50 6.57 -23.19
CA LEU A 233 -11.54 7.24 -24.06
C LEU A 233 -12.04 7.30 -25.51
N ALA A 234 -12.60 6.19 -26.02
CA ALA A 234 -13.14 6.15 -27.38
C ALA A 234 -14.21 7.24 -27.59
N LYS A 235 -15.14 7.38 -26.65
CA LYS A 235 -16.16 8.45 -26.67
C LYS A 235 -15.56 9.85 -26.60
N ASP A 236 -14.60 10.08 -25.71
CA ASP A 236 -13.92 11.37 -25.55
C ASP A 236 -13.20 11.79 -26.83
N LEU A 237 -12.57 10.83 -27.52
CA LEU A 237 -11.88 11.03 -28.78
C LEU A 237 -12.81 10.97 -30.02
N LYS A 238 -14.14 10.80 -29.81
CA LYS A 238 -15.18 10.75 -30.86
C LYS A 238 -15.03 9.55 -31.81
N TYR A 239 -14.62 8.42 -31.29
CA TYR A 239 -14.68 7.14 -31.98
C TYR A 239 -15.97 6.41 -31.64
N ASP A 240 -16.48 5.56 -32.56
CA ASP A 240 -17.73 4.85 -32.39
C ASP A 240 -17.62 3.70 -31.35
N SER A 241 -16.43 3.14 -31.19
CA SER A 241 -16.13 2.07 -30.24
C SER A 241 -14.63 1.96 -29.95
N VAL A 242 -14.24 1.14 -28.97
CA VAL A 242 -12.84 0.81 -28.73
C VAL A 242 -12.21 0.17 -29.97
N ASP A 243 -12.91 -0.75 -30.64
CA ASP A 243 -12.40 -1.43 -31.85
C ASP A 243 -12.14 -0.43 -32.99
N ASP A 244 -13.02 0.57 -33.19
CA ASP A 244 -12.82 1.63 -34.19
C ASP A 244 -11.60 2.51 -33.82
N MET A 245 -11.48 2.87 -32.54
CA MET A 245 -10.33 3.60 -32.02
C MET A 245 -9.02 2.83 -32.25
N LEU A 246 -8.96 1.53 -31.87
CA LEU A 246 -7.77 0.70 -32.05
C LEU A 246 -7.36 0.60 -33.53
N LYS A 247 -8.32 0.40 -34.45
CA LYS A 247 -8.05 0.36 -35.90
C LYS A 247 -7.44 1.66 -36.39
N LYS A 248 -8.01 2.81 -36.00
CA LYS A 248 -7.52 4.13 -36.41
C LYS A 248 -6.17 4.49 -35.80
N LEU A 249 -5.92 4.10 -34.58
CA LEU A 249 -4.61 4.22 -33.90
C LEU A 249 -3.60 3.14 -34.32
N LYS A 250 -4.00 2.18 -35.17
CA LYS A 250 -3.17 1.05 -35.63
C LYS A 250 -2.64 0.17 -34.51
N LEU A 251 -3.44 -0.03 -33.48
CA LEU A 251 -3.13 -0.86 -32.33
C LEU A 251 -3.76 -2.26 -32.52
N SER A 252 -3.06 -3.27 -32.03
CA SER A 252 -3.50 -4.68 -32.11
C SER A 252 -4.31 -5.13 -30.88
N SER A 253 -4.22 -4.43 -29.77
CA SER A 253 -4.93 -4.73 -28.53
C SER A 253 -5.25 -3.46 -27.74
N PRO A 254 -6.21 -3.49 -26.80
CA PRO A 254 -6.49 -2.38 -25.88
C PRO A 254 -5.50 -2.30 -24.71
N GLU A 255 -4.40 -3.04 -24.77
CA GLU A 255 -3.34 -2.96 -23.75
C GLU A 255 -2.49 -1.72 -23.96
N GLY A 256 -2.21 -1.01 -22.87
CA GLY A 256 -1.45 0.23 -22.89
C GLY A 256 -2.24 1.44 -22.41
N VAL A 257 -1.58 2.58 -22.39
CA VAL A 257 -2.17 3.87 -21.98
C VAL A 257 -1.96 4.91 -23.06
N TYR A 258 -3.03 5.67 -23.33
CA TYR A 258 -3.05 6.79 -24.29
C TYR A 258 -2.57 8.07 -23.58
N ILE A 259 -1.61 8.77 -24.14
CA ILE A 259 -1.12 10.06 -23.63
C ILE A 259 -2.08 11.17 -24.08
N ARG A 260 -2.80 11.74 -23.11
CA ARG A 260 -3.74 12.86 -23.34
C ARG A 260 -3.05 14.22 -23.39
N GLU A 261 -1.98 14.37 -22.61
CA GLU A 261 -1.25 15.63 -22.49
C GLU A 261 0.18 15.37 -22.05
N VAL A 262 1.11 16.17 -22.56
CA VAL A 262 2.51 16.19 -22.13
C VAL A 262 2.84 17.57 -21.56
N ALA A 263 3.22 17.61 -20.28
CA ALA A 263 3.56 18.86 -19.61
C ALA A 263 4.85 19.45 -20.22
N LYS A 264 4.79 20.70 -20.67
CA LYS A 264 5.93 21.40 -21.26
C LYS A 264 7.13 21.46 -20.31
N GLY A 265 8.32 21.10 -20.80
CA GLY A 265 9.56 21.06 -20.03
C GLY A 265 9.73 19.82 -19.15
N SER A 266 8.74 18.90 -19.13
CA SER A 266 8.81 17.63 -18.40
C SER A 266 9.84 16.65 -18.98
N SER A 267 10.03 15.52 -18.29
CA SER A 267 10.88 14.44 -18.80
C SER A 267 10.31 13.83 -20.07
N ALA A 268 8.98 13.69 -20.17
CA ALA A 268 8.29 13.20 -21.35
C ALA A 268 8.47 14.14 -22.56
N ASP A 269 8.28 15.46 -22.35
CA ASP A 269 8.47 16.47 -23.39
C ASP A 269 9.92 16.45 -23.93
N LYS A 270 10.91 16.41 -23.04
CA LYS A 270 12.34 16.29 -23.41
C LYS A 270 12.66 14.99 -24.12
N ALA A 271 11.96 13.91 -23.83
CA ALA A 271 12.08 12.62 -24.50
C ALA A 271 11.35 12.58 -25.85
N GLY A 272 10.60 13.60 -26.20
CA GLY A 272 9.87 13.70 -27.47
C GLY A 272 8.53 13.00 -27.50
N MET A 273 7.98 12.63 -26.34
CA MET A 273 6.59 12.11 -26.22
C MET A 273 5.58 13.18 -26.62
N LYS A 274 4.45 12.78 -27.20
CA LYS A 274 3.41 13.66 -27.70
C LYS A 274 2.04 13.19 -27.26
N GLU A 275 1.09 14.10 -27.24
CA GLU A 275 -0.32 13.78 -27.21
C GLU A 275 -0.67 12.84 -28.37
N GLY A 276 -1.41 11.78 -28.08
CA GLY A 276 -1.76 10.74 -29.05
C GLY A 276 -0.86 9.51 -29.05
N ASP A 277 0.31 9.58 -28.42
CA ASP A 277 1.14 8.41 -28.26
C ASP A 277 0.47 7.37 -27.33
N VAL A 278 0.77 6.09 -27.57
CA VAL A 278 0.35 4.97 -26.72
C VAL A 278 1.58 4.24 -26.23
N ILE A 279 1.64 3.98 -24.93
CA ILE A 279 2.76 3.31 -24.23
C ILE A 279 2.25 2.10 -23.45
#